data_b56f0e64411600c6bda6201bf8894a2f
#
_entry.id   b56f0e64411600c6bda6201bf8894a2f
#
_cell.length_a   1.000
_cell.length_b   1.000
_cell.length_c   1.000
_cell.angle_alpha   90.00
_cell.angle_beta   90.00
_cell.angle_gamma   90.00
#
_symmetry.space_group_name_H-M   'P 1'
#
loop_
_entity.id
_entity.type
_entity.pdbx_description
1 polymer ?
#
loop_
_entity_poly.entity_id
_entity_poly.type
_entity_poly.pdbx_seq_one_letter_code
_entity_poly.pdbx_strand_id
1 'polypeptide(L)'
;MNTIMKKSIILSAALMAFCACQHDIVRETDFNVTLDAENTYFVGEPVRFNFTGEVDNVIFYSGETGSQYKYKDRYTVPAEDVLAANLDMSFQARYGVAGALEVWVSKSFEGLLGNDGAADRATIKAMVDGGMQDWTKLDYQEGASTKWSEQMFSLSEYVENFCIAFHWCPPKNDETQRTYWINGTLSLDIAETDPSIMDISELGFTTVMMNEEIEDPYKKNSGDGSIILNNPNTAALIFQGVGGGALPYCLDGWAISKPAPLNRVANDKSVVIKNLQNYMNTYEYVWNKPGTYEVVFVGTNSDYLSATAQVKTVTINIIDKF
;
A
#
# COMPACT_ATOMS: atom_id res chain seq x y z
N MET A 1 5.51 -7.61 -78.74
CA MET A 1 5.50 -6.72 -77.55
C MET A 1 5.17 -7.48 -76.26
N ASN A 2 5.41 -8.77 -76.11
CA ASN A 2 4.93 -9.51 -74.89
C ASN A 2 5.94 -10.31 -74.11
N THR A 3 7.15 -10.47 -74.57
CA THR A 3 8.11 -11.33 -73.84
C THR A 3 9.10 -10.53 -72.98
N ILE A 4 9.44 -9.32 -73.41
CA ILE A 4 10.36 -8.43 -72.66
C ILE A 4 9.65 -7.78 -71.47
N MET A 5 8.36 -7.40 -71.63
CA MET A 5 7.57 -6.84 -70.51
C MET A 5 7.29 -7.85 -69.39
N LYS A 6 7.08 -9.14 -69.71
CA LYS A 6 6.87 -10.18 -68.72
C LYS A 6 8.15 -10.48 -67.89
N LYS A 7 9.32 -10.41 -68.51
CA LYS A 7 10.60 -10.59 -67.79
C LYS A 7 10.95 -9.42 -66.89
N SER A 8 10.59 -8.18 -67.27
CA SER A 8 10.81 -6.99 -66.42
C SER A 8 9.88 -6.95 -65.19
N ILE A 9 8.63 -7.41 -65.36
CA ILE A 9 7.68 -7.47 -64.22
C ILE A 9 8.06 -8.57 -63.23
N ILE A 10 8.57 -9.70 -63.66
CA ILE A 10 9.03 -10.79 -62.80
C ILE A 10 10.31 -10.38 -62.06
N LEU A 11 11.22 -9.63 -62.70
CA LEU A 11 12.44 -9.13 -62.05
C LEU A 11 12.13 -8.04 -61.03
N SER A 12 11.15 -7.15 -61.25
CA SER A 12 10.71 -6.14 -60.31
C SER A 12 9.97 -6.75 -59.11
N ALA A 13 9.19 -7.81 -59.31
CA ALA A 13 8.52 -8.53 -58.22
C ALA A 13 9.51 -9.35 -57.36
N ALA A 14 10.58 -9.89 -57.96
CA ALA A 14 11.63 -10.57 -57.23
C ALA A 14 12.50 -9.59 -56.43
N LEU A 15 12.75 -8.37 -56.91
CA LEU A 15 13.48 -7.36 -56.11
C LEU A 15 12.65 -6.81 -54.95
N MET A 16 11.34 -6.72 -55.08
CA MET A 16 10.48 -6.29 -53.96
C MET A 16 10.28 -7.39 -52.87
N ALA A 17 10.48 -8.65 -53.25
CA ALA A 17 10.40 -9.75 -52.27
C ALA A 17 11.65 -9.88 -51.37
N PHE A 18 12.77 -9.27 -51.76
CA PHE A 18 14.00 -9.24 -50.92
C PHE A 18 14.05 -8.04 -49.94
N CYS A 19 13.15 -7.07 -50.04
CA CYS A 19 13.06 -5.94 -49.10
C CYS A 19 12.07 -6.16 -47.94
N ALA A 20 11.43 -7.31 -47.89
CA ALA A 20 10.42 -7.60 -46.86
C ALA A 20 10.86 -8.78 -46.02
N CYS A 21 11.85 -8.59 -45.17
CA CYS A 21 12.13 -9.32 -43.94
C CYS A 21 13.57 -9.00 -43.47
N GLN A 22 13.88 -7.76 -43.19
CA GLN A 22 14.81 -7.53 -42.09
C GLN A 22 13.96 -7.73 -40.81
N HIS A 23 13.90 -8.94 -40.33
CA HIS A 23 13.67 -9.15 -38.92
C HIS A 23 14.84 -8.46 -38.21
N ASP A 24 14.58 -7.30 -37.63
CA ASP A 24 15.51 -6.71 -36.67
C ASP A 24 15.63 -7.72 -35.53
N ILE A 25 16.63 -8.57 -35.59
CA ILE A 25 16.94 -9.50 -34.51
C ILE A 25 17.51 -8.61 -33.41
N VAL A 26 16.81 -8.59 -32.25
CA VAL A 26 17.34 -7.93 -31.05
C VAL A 26 18.74 -8.45 -30.82
N ARG A 27 19.68 -7.51 -30.72
CA ARG A 27 21.06 -7.84 -30.43
C ARG A 27 21.13 -8.56 -29.09
N GLU A 28 21.85 -9.68 -29.06
CA GLU A 28 22.11 -10.36 -27.80
C GLU A 28 22.74 -9.41 -26.78
N THR A 29 22.33 -9.55 -25.53
CA THR A 29 22.87 -8.73 -24.45
C THR A 29 24.25 -9.24 -24.09
N ASP A 30 25.29 -8.46 -24.41
CA ASP A 30 26.65 -8.71 -23.94
C ASP A 30 26.98 -7.64 -22.89
N PHE A 31 27.03 -8.05 -21.62
CA PHE A 31 27.13 -7.13 -20.50
C PHE A 31 27.91 -7.77 -19.36
N ASN A 32 28.93 -7.09 -18.85
CA ASN A 32 29.68 -7.52 -17.69
C ASN A 32 29.98 -6.36 -16.74
N VAL A 33 30.12 -6.68 -15.44
CA VAL A 33 30.34 -5.74 -14.34
C VAL A 33 31.54 -6.20 -13.52
N THR A 34 32.47 -5.27 -13.25
CA THR A 34 33.64 -5.53 -12.41
C THR A 34 33.84 -4.40 -11.41
N LEU A 35 34.51 -4.70 -10.31
CA LEU A 35 34.95 -3.70 -9.30
C LEU A 35 36.38 -3.23 -9.58
N ASP A 36 36.73 -2.02 -9.12
CA ASP A 36 38.10 -1.50 -9.21
C ASP A 36 39.05 -2.16 -8.21
N ALA A 37 38.52 -2.64 -7.07
CA ALA A 37 39.27 -3.22 -5.97
C ALA A 37 38.63 -4.51 -5.47
N GLU A 38 39.18 -5.08 -4.39
CA GLU A 38 38.51 -6.14 -3.65
C GLU A 38 37.13 -5.67 -3.16
N ASN A 39 36.24 -6.59 -2.87
CA ASN A 39 34.81 -6.35 -2.58
C ASN A 39 34.52 -5.77 -1.18
N THR A 40 35.51 -5.17 -0.50
CA THR A 40 35.36 -4.57 0.83
C THR A 40 35.66 -3.06 0.78
N TYR A 41 34.70 -2.26 1.26
CA TYR A 41 34.73 -0.79 1.23
C TYR A 41 34.28 -0.23 2.58
N PHE A 42 34.43 1.08 2.77
CA PHE A 42 34.01 1.76 4.01
C PHE A 42 32.68 2.51 3.82
N VAL A 43 31.91 2.59 4.90
CA VAL A 43 30.70 3.41 4.96
C VAL A 43 31.01 4.85 4.50
N GLY A 44 30.15 5.37 3.60
CA GLY A 44 30.26 6.71 3.06
C GLY A 44 31.29 6.88 1.94
N GLU A 45 31.99 5.82 1.53
CA GLU A 45 32.89 5.87 0.38
C GLU A 45 32.22 5.38 -0.91
N PRO A 46 32.51 6.00 -2.06
CA PRO A 46 31.96 5.55 -3.32
C PRO A 46 32.56 4.21 -3.75
N VAL A 47 31.69 3.27 -4.08
CA VAL A 47 32.04 2.01 -4.74
C VAL A 47 31.87 2.20 -6.24
N ARG A 48 32.94 1.97 -7.02
CA ARG A 48 32.93 2.12 -8.47
C ARG A 48 32.74 0.75 -9.15
N PHE A 49 31.74 0.69 -10.03
CA PHE A 49 31.48 -0.43 -10.92
C PHE A 49 31.88 -0.08 -12.33
N ASN A 50 32.62 -0.95 -12.99
CA ASN A 50 33.03 -0.82 -14.37
C ASN A 50 32.21 -1.74 -15.26
N PHE A 51 31.71 -1.21 -16.37
CA PHE A 51 30.92 -1.95 -17.33
C PHE A 51 31.67 -2.20 -18.61
N THR A 52 31.50 -3.40 -19.14
CA THR A 52 31.98 -3.79 -20.47
C THR A 52 30.87 -4.46 -21.24
N GLY A 53 30.96 -4.45 -22.57
CA GLY A 53 29.94 -4.94 -23.47
C GLY A 53 28.97 -3.84 -23.92
N GLU A 54 27.93 -4.25 -24.63
CA GLU A 54 26.96 -3.33 -25.23
C GLU A 54 25.53 -3.68 -24.84
N VAL A 55 24.90 -2.78 -24.08
CA VAL A 55 23.50 -2.85 -23.69
C VAL A 55 22.82 -1.49 -23.86
N ASP A 56 21.53 -1.52 -24.20
CA ASP A 56 20.73 -0.32 -24.39
C ASP A 56 20.34 0.33 -23.07
N ASN A 57 19.95 -0.49 -22.09
CA ASN A 57 19.54 -0.02 -20.77
C ASN A 57 20.21 -0.84 -19.67
N VAL A 58 20.46 -0.19 -18.52
CA VAL A 58 20.92 -0.84 -17.30
C VAL A 58 20.09 -0.34 -16.13
N ILE A 59 19.52 -1.26 -15.39
CA ILE A 59 18.89 -0.98 -14.10
C ILE A 59 19.74 -1.56 -12.98
N PHE A 60 19.72 -0.88 -11.83
CA PHE A 60 20.55 -1.13 -10.68
C PHE A 60 19.69 -1.36 -9.44
N TYR A 61 20.02 -2.40 -8.68
CA TYR A 61 19.52 -2.67 -7.33
C TYR A 61 20.71 -2.63 -6.38
N SER A 62 20.63 -1.79 -5.34
CA SER A 62 21.75 -1.58 -4.40
C SER A 62 21.95 -2.75 -3.42
N GLY A 63 20.95 -3.60 -3.26
CA GLY A 63 20.93 -4.65 -2.23
C GLY A 63 20.51 -4.15 -0.84
N GLU A 64 20.28 -2.84 -0.68
CA GLU A 64 19.72 -2.28 0.55
C GLU A 64 18.23 -2.63 0.68
N THR A 65 17.69 -2.53 1.90
CA THR A 65 16.25 -2.65 2.15
C THR A 65 15.47 -1.73 1.20
N GLY A 66 14.45 -2.26 0.52
CA GLY A 66 13.68 -1.56 -0.50
C GLY A 66 14.34 -1.51 -1.89
N SER A 67 15.54 -2.08 -2.07
CA SER A 67 16.27 -2.16 -3.35
C SER A 67 17.01 -3.49 -3.52
N GLN A 68 16.35 -4.60 -3.20
CA GLN A 68 16.86 -5.97 -3.38
C GLN A 68 16.22 -6.64 -4.59
N TYR A 69 17.03 -7.11 -5.52
CA TYR A 69 16.52 -7.75 -6.75
C TYR A 69 15.60 -8.96 -6.50
N LYS A 70 15.89 -9.73 -5.45
CA LYS A 70 15.06 -10.89 -5.05
C LYS A 70 13.62 -10.52 -4.70
N TYR A 71 13.36 -9.26 -4.31
CA TYR A 71 12.07 -8.74 -3.90
C TYR A 71 11.41 -7.79 -4.92
N LYS A 72 11.93 -7.72 -6.14
CA LYS A 72 11.40 -6.86 -7.22
C LYS A 72 9.94 -7.12 -7.59
N ASP A 73 9.45 -8.32 -7.36
CA ASP A 73 8.08 -8.75 -7.67
C ASP A 73 7.28 -9.12 -6.40
N ARG A 74 7.80 -8.77 -5.19
CA ARG A 74 7.16 -9.06 -3.92
C ARG A 74 6.05 -8.05 -3.64
N TYR A 75 4.83 -8.51 -3.43
CA TYR A 75 3.67 -7.68 -3.06
C TYR A 75 3.03 -8.10 -1.74
N THR A 76 3.35 -9.30 -1.28
CA THR A 76 2.88 -9.87 -0.01
C THR A 76 4.00 -10.68 0.62
N VAL A 77 3.91 -10.82 1.94
CA VAL A 77 4.79 -11.71 2.70
C VAL A 77 3.95 -12.76 3.46
N PRO A 78 4.53 -13.90 3.84
CA PRO A 78 3.92 -14.81 4.81
C PRO A 78 3.58 -14.10 6.12
N ALA A 79 2.56 -14.54 6.82
CA ALA A 79 2.13 -13.93 8.08
C ALA A 79 3.22 -13.91 9.14
N GLU A 80 4.08 -14.94 9.16
CA GLU A 80 5.24 -15.06 10.06
C GLU A 80 6.33 -14.01 9.83
N ASP A 81 6.37 -13.39 8.68
CA ASP A 81 7.32 -12.30 8.37
C ASP A 81 6.81 -10.94 8.85
N VAL A 82 5.56 -10.82 9.31
CA VAL A 82 5.05 -9.63 9.98
C VAL A 82 5.46 -9.69 11.44
N LEU A 83 6.53 -8.98 11.78
CA LEU A 83 7.17 -9.00 13.10
C LEU A 83 6.33 -8.27 14.16
N ALA A 84 5.64 -7.20 13.74
CA ALA A 84 4.69 -6.49 14.56
C ALA A 84 3.61 -5.82 13.71
N ALA A 85 2.37 -5.86 14.18
CA ALA A 85 1.24 -5.10 13.67
C ALA A 85 0.47 -4.54 14.86
N ASN A 86 0.45 -3.21 15.00
CA ASN A 86 -0.19 -2.54 16.12
C ASN A 86 -1.13 -1.44 15.65
N LEU A 87 -2.22 -1.30 16.36
CA LEU A 87 -3.19 -0.22 16.20
C LEU A 87 -3.13 0.68 17.43
N ASP A 88 -2.53 1.85 17.28
CA ASP A 88 -2.49 2.87 18.31
C ASP A 88 -3.69 3.79 18.13
N MET A 89 -4.58 3.84 19.13
CA MET A 89 -5.83 4.59 19.09
C MET A 89 -5.89 5.63 20.20
N SER A 90 -6.44 6.78 19.90
CA SER A 90 -6.77 7.78 20.89
C SER A 90 -8.23 8.23 20.79
N PHE A 91 -8.88 8.31 21.94
CA PHE A 91 -10.29 8.65 22.06
C PHE A 91 -10.48 9.87 22.94
N GLN A 92 -11.37 10.76 22.52
CA GLN A 92 -11.86 11.84 23.35
C GLN A 92 -13.38 11.83 23.31
N ALA A 93 -14.00 11.66 24.46
CA ALA A 93 -15.45 11.64 24.60
C ALA A 93 -15.96 12.95 25.22
N ARG A 94 -16.90 13.58 24.55
CA ARG A 94 -17.44 14.89 24.94
C ARG A 94 -18.93 14.81 25.16
N TYR A 95 -19.40 15.48 26.22
CA TYR A 95 -20.83 15.59 26.56
C TYR A 95 -21.48 14.22 26.81
N GLY A 96 -22.74 14.19 27.08
CA GLY A 96 -23.63 13.05 27.03
C GLY A 96 -23.24 11.82 27.89
N VAL A 97 -23.97 10.75 27.68
CA VAL A 97 -23.88 9.51 28.44
C VAL A 97 -22.79 8.60 27.90
N ALA A 98 -22.00 7.98 28.80
CA ALA A 98 -20.95 7.05 28.46
C ALA A 98 -21.48 5.74 27.82
N GLY A 99 -20.61 5.00 27.12
CA GLY A 99 -20.92 3.70 26.55
C GLY A 99 -21.71 3.75 25.23
N ALA A 100 -21.69 4.91 24.54
CA ALA A 100 -22.37 5.08 23.27
C ALA A 100 -21.58 4.61 22.05
N LEU A 101 -20.31 4.24 22.21
CA LEU A 101 -19.47 3.78 21.12
C LEU A 101 -18.88 2.41 21.44
N GLU A 102 -18.90 1.53 20.48
CA GLU A 102 -18.23 0.23 20.50
C GLU A 102 -17.21 0.16 19.38
N VAL A 103 -16.09 -0.52 19.63
CA VAL A 103 -15.02 -0.74 18.65
C VAL A 103 -14.88 -2.23 18.42
N TRP A 104 -14.89 -2.63 17.16
CA TRP A 104 -14.87 -4.03 16.75
C TRP A 104 -13.82 -4.24 15.67
N VAL A 105 -13.16 -5.40 15.67
CA VAL A 105 -12.22 -5.81 14.63
C VAL A 105 -12.61 -7.18 14.07
N SER A 106 -12.37 -7.39 12.78
CA SER A 106 -12.65 -8.65 12.10
C SER A 106 -11.51 -9.04 11.17
N LYS A 107 -11.29 -10.34 11.03
CA LYS A 107 -10.35 -10.94 10.06
C LYS A 107 -11.05 -11.66 8.91
N SER A 108 -12.37 -11.65 8.86
CA SER A 108 -13.17 -12.35 7.84
C SER A 108 -14.22 -11.48 7.15
N PHE A 109 -14.44 -10.24 7.63
CA PHE A 109 -15.41 -9.35 7.00
C PHE A 109 -14.94 -8.91 5.60
N GLU A 110 -15.82 -9.07 4.61
CA GLU A 110 -15.49 -8.79 3.20
C GLU A 110 -15.70 -7.33 2.78
N GLY A 111 -16.27 -6.50 3.65
CA GLY A 111 -16.48 -5.06 3.42
C GLY A 111 -17.92 -4.70 3.07
N LEU A 112 -18.18 -3.41 3.05
CA LEU A 112 -19.41 -2.79 2.55
C LEU A 112 -19.23 -2.36 1.08
N LEU A 113 -20.34 -2.24 0.35
CA LEU A 113 -20.32 -1.75 -1.04
C LEU A 113 -19.97 -0.25 -1.13
N GLY A 114 -20.47 0.55 -0.18
CA GLY A 114 -20.22 1.99 -0.10
C GLY A 114 -20.94 2.84 -1.16
N ASN A 115 -21.81 2.23 -1.95
CA ASN A 115 -22.60 2.87 -3.02
C ASN A 115 -24.04 2.36 -3.14
N ASP A 116 -24.42 1.38 -2.32
CA ASP A 116 -25.80 0.87 -2.19
C ASP A 116 -26.18 0.83 -0.70
N GLY A 117 -26.83 1.90 -0.25
CA GLY A 117 -27.16 2.07 1.16
C GLY A 117 -28.16 1.07 1.70
N ALA A 118 -29.04 0.52 0.87
CA ALA A 118 -29.98 -0.52 1.27
C ALA A 118 -29.25 -1.85 1.49
N ALA A 119 -28.35 -2.21 0.58
CA ALA A 119 -27.53 -3.40 0.69
C ALA A 119 -26.57 -3.31 1.89
N ASP A 120 -25.94 -2.15 2.11
CA ASP A 120 -25.03 -1.95 3.24
C ASP A 120 -25.76 -2.00 4.59
N ARG A 121 -26.95 -1.39 4.71
CA ARG A 121 -27.82 -1.56 5.89
C ARG A 121 -28.19 -3.02 6.12
N ALA A 122 -28.55 -3.74 5.06
CA ALA A 122 -28.89 -5.16 5.16
C ALA A 122 -27.69 -6.01 5.62
N THR A 123 -26.49 -5.70 5.13
CA THR A 123 -25.24 -6.35 5.54
C THR A 123 -24.95 -6.11 7.03
N ILE A 124 -25.03 -4.85 7.48
CA ILE A 124 -24.83 -4.52 8.90
C ILE A 124 -25.89 -5.18 9.77
N LYS A 125 -27.15 -5.15 9.35
CA LYS A 125 -28.23 -5.81 10.08
C LYS A 125 -27.99 -7.31 10.22
N ALA A 126 -27.60 -7.99 9.16
CA ALA A 126 -27.29 -9.42 9.20
C ALA A 126 -26.11 -9.73 10.14
N MET A 127 -25.09 -8.87 10.15
CA MET A 127 -23.94 -8.96 11.05
C MET A 127 -24.36 -8.85 12.52
N VAL A 128 -25.19 -7.86 12.86
CA VAL A 128 -25.71 -7.64 14.21
C VAL A 128 -26.68 -8.77 14.64
N ASP A 129 -27.63 -9.13 13.78
CA ASP A 129 -28.59 -10.21 14.04
C ASP A 129 -27.88 -11.58 14.21
N GLY A 130 -26.74 -11.77 13.52
CA GLY A 130 -25.86 -12.93 13.68
C GLY A 130 -25.03 -12.91 14.97
N GLY A 131 -25.16 -11.87 15.81
CA GLY A 131 -24.44 -11.76 17.08
C GLY A 131 -22.98 -11.40 16.95
N MET A 132 -22.57 -10.75 15.87
CA MET A 132 -21.18 -10.30 15.64
C MET A 132 -20.13 -11.43 15.73
N GLN A 133 -20.49 -12.66 15.28
CA GLN A 133 -19.68 -13.87 15.49
C GLN A 133 -18.26 -13.79 14.89
N ASP A 134 -18.12 -13.06 13.78
CA ASP A 134 -16.85 -12.88 13.08
C ASP A 134 -16.10 -11.61 13.52
N TRP A 135 -16.55 -10.99 14.60
CA TRP A 135 -16.01 -9.76 15.13
C TRP A 135 -15.55 -9.93 16.58
N THR A 136 -14.45 -9.32 16.90
CA THR A 136 -13.92 -9.21 18.27
C THR A 136 -14.09 -7.79 18.77
N LYS A 137 -14.82 -7.62 19.87
CA LYS A 137 -14.96 -6.33 20.52
C LYS A 137 -13.65 -5.94 21.21
N LEU A 138 -13.18 -4.74 20.95
CA LEU A 138 -12.04 -4.18 21.65
C LEU A 138 -12.49 -3.48 22.92
N ASP A 139 -11.88 -3.84 24.04
CA ASP A 139 -12.06 -3.11 25.28
C ASP A 139 -11.19 -1.83 25.23
N TYR A 140 -11.84 -0.70 25.31
CA TYR A 140 -11.16 0.60 25.31
C TYR A 140 -11.70 1.51 26.41
N GLN A 141 -10.91 2.51 26.78
CA GLN A 141 -11.32 3.52 27.72
C GLN A 141 -11.70 4.80 26.98
N GLU A 142 -12.92 5.25 27.21
CA GLU A 142 -13.33 6.57 26.74
C GLU A 142 -12.46 7.65 27.39
N GLY A 143 -11.96 8.59 26.61
CA GLY A 143 -11.34 9.79 27.15
C GLY A 143 -12.39 10.68 27.85
N ALA A 144 -11.95 11.83 28.29
CA ALA A 144 -12.83 12.88 28.83
C ALA A 144 -12.85 14.10 27.89
N SER A 145 -13.77 15.03 28.14
CA SER A 145 -13.96 16.24 27.29
C SER A 145 -12.70 17.04 26.99
N THR A 146 -11.71 16.96 27.88
CA THR A 146 -10.46 17.73 27.79
C THR A 146 -9.22 16.85 27.73
N LYS A 147 -9.39 15.52 27.72
CA LYS A 147 -8.26 14.57 27.83
C LYS A 147 -8.48 13.38 26.89
N TRP A 148 -7.52 13.14 26.04
CA TRP A 148 -7.44 11.93 25.23
C TRP A 148 -7.08 10.70 26.08
N SER A 149 -7.68 9.57 25.76
CA SER A 149 -7.27 8.25 26.23
C SER A 149 -6.52 7.56 25.09
N GLU A 150 -5.28 7.14 25.36
CA GLU A 150 -4.42 6.48 24.37
C GLU A 150 -4.30 5.00 24.70
N GLN A 151 -4.42 4.15 23.68
CA GLN A 151 -4.40 2.71 23.83
C GLN A 151 -3.82 2.05 22.59
N MET A 152 -3.10 0.96 22.78
CA MET A 152 -2.52 0.15 21.74
C MET A 152 -3.16 -1.24 21.73
N PHE A 153 -3.50 -1.73 20.54
CA PHE A 153 -4.03 -3.06 20.30
C PHE A 153 -3.12 -3.82 19.34
N SER A 154 -2.75 -5.04 19.71
CA SER A 154 -2.03 -5.91 18.79
C SER A 154 -2.95 -6.48 17.72
N LEU A 155 -2.50 -6.44 16.48
CA LEU A 155 -3.21 -6.97 15.31
C LEU A 155 -2.55 -8.24 14.74
N SER A 156 -1.73 -8.94 15.52
CA SER A 156 -0.99 -10.13 15.05
C SER A 156 -1.89 -11.25 14.49
N GLU A 157 -3.13 -11.33 14.95
CA GLU A 157 -4.11 -12.31 14.45
C GLU A 157 -4.89 -11.84 13.21
N TYR A 158 -4.69 -10.59 12.79
CA TYR A 158 -5.42 -9.92 11.70
C TYR A 158 -4.54 -9.65 10.48
N VAL A 159 -3.37 -10.27 10.41
CA VAL A 159 -2.34 -9.99 9.41
C VAL A 159 -2.80 -10.24 7.98
N GLU A 160 -3.55 -11.31 7.76
CA GLU A 160 -4.04 -11.67 6.41
C GLU A 160 -5.24 -10.83 5.96
N ASN A 161 -6.05 -10.40 6.92
CA ASN A 161 -7.17 -9.48 6.67
C ASN A 161 -7.51 -8.73 7.95
N PHE A 162 -7.61 -7.43 7.87
CA PHE A 162 -7.96 -6.53 8.96
C PHE A 162 -9.10 -5.61 8.54
N CYS A 163 -10.14 -5.58 9.35
CA CYS A 163 -11.24 -4.63 9.24
C CYS A 163 -11.57 -4.11 10.63
N ILE A 164 -11.76 -2.80 10.77
CA ILE A 164 -12.21 -2.17 12.01
C ILE A 164 -13.58 -1.52 11.81
N ALA A 165 -14.45 -1.67 12.80
CA ALA A 165 -15.77 -1.05 12.82
C ALA A 165 -15.98 -0.30 14.13
N PHE A 166 -16.59 0.87 13.99
CA PHE A 166 -17.08 1.69 15.10
C PHE A 166 -18.60 1.69 15.03
N HIS A 167 -19.24 1.23 16.11
CA HIS A 167 -20.70 1.29 16.26
C HIS A 167 -21.05 2.35 17.27
N TRP A 168 -21.73 3.39 16.84
CA TRP A 168 -22.16 4.51 17.64
C TRP A 168 -23.66 4.47 17.84
N CYS A 169 -24.09 4.05 19.04
CA CYS A 169 -25.48 3.86 19.41
C CYS A 169 -25.73 4.41 20.82
N PRO A 170 -26.00 5.72 20.96
CA PRO A 170 -26.34 6.30 22.26
C PRO A 170 -27.55 5.61 22.89
N PRO A 171 -27.51 5.30 24.20
CA PRO A 171 -28.54 4.48 24.84
C PRO A 171 -29.87 5.20 25.04
N LYS A 172 -29.88 6.54 24.95
CA LYS A 172 -31.08 7.39 25.18
C LYS A 172 -31.08 8.59 24.27
N ASN A 173 -32.28 9.03 23.87
CA ASN A 173 -32.49 10.22 23.07
C ASN A 173 -32.96 11.45 23.88
N ASP A 174 -33.42 11.29 25.12
CA ASP A 174 -33.83 12.36 26.04
C ASP A 174 -32.66 13.04 26.75
N GLU A 175 -31.46 12.44 26.69
CA GLU A 175 -30.22 12.99 27.19
C GLU A 175 -29.31 13.42 26.03
N THR A 176 -28.38 14.36 26.27
CA THR A 176 -27.38 14.76 25.29
C THR A 176 -26.56 13.55 24.85
N GLN A 177 -26.56 13.28 23.56
CA GLN A 177 -25.83 12.16 22.98
C GLN A 177 -24.36 12.49 22.89
N ARG A 178 -23.50 11.54 23.28
CA ARG A 178 -22.06 11.76 23.38
C ARG A 178 -21.41 11.93 22.01
N THR A 179 -20.55 12.93 21.90
CA THR A 179 -19.68 13.13 20.73
C THR A 179 -18.33 12.45 20.99
N TYR A 180 -17.85 11.70 20.02
CA TYR A 180 -16.52 11.06 20.05
C TYR A 180 -15.62 11.65 18.99
N TRP A 181 -14.39 11.94 19.39
CA TRP A 181 -13.29 12.25 18.51
C TRP A 181 -12.28 11.10 18.60
N ILE A 182 -11.88 10.56 17.44
CA ILE A 182 -11.04 9.37 17.36
C ILE A 182 -9.90 9.62 16.40
N ASN A 183 -8.69 9.39 16.85
CA ASN A 183 -7.49 9.32 16.04
C ASN A 183 -6.85 7.94 16.19
N GLY A 184 -6.01 7.55 15.25
CA GLY A 184 -5.24 6.35 15.38
C GLY A 184 -4.24 6.19 14.25
N THR A 185 -3.26 5.34 14.51
CA THR A 185 -2.25 4.94 13.53
C THR A 185 -2.10 3.43 13.55
N LEU A 186 -1.89 2.88 12.37
CA LEU A 186 -1.51 1.49 12.17
C LEU A 186 -0.01 1.44 11.92
N SER A 187 0.73 0.77 12.81
CA SER A 187 2.17 0.56 12.68
C SER A 187 2.47 -0.89 12.33
N LEU A 188 3.27 -1.08 11.27
CA LEU A 188 3.69 -2.38 10.78
C LEU A 188 5.21 -2.46 10.75
N ASP A 189 5.74 -3.57 11.28
CA ASP A 189 7.12 -3.98 11.14
C ASP A 189 7.14 -5.32 10.42
N ILE A 190 7.69 -5.35 9.21
CA ILE A 190 7.72 -6.50 8.34
C ILE A 190 9.17 -6.81 8.00
N ALA A 191 9.54 -8.08 8.10
CA ALA A 191 10.89 -8.55 7.81
C ALA A 191 11.39 -8.06 6.42
N GLU A 192 12.62 -7.60 6.37
CA GLU A 192 13.26 -7.11 5.14
C GLU A 192 12.52 -5.92 4.48
N THR A 193 11.84 -5.10 5.30
CA THR A 193 11.27 -3.82 4.88
C THR A 193 11.55 -2.74 5.93
N ASP A 194 11.40 -1.47 5.55
CA ASP A 194 11.39 -0.42 6.55
C ASP A 194 10.04 -0.41 7.29
N PRO A 195 10.02 -0.17 8.62
CA PRO A 195 8.78 -0.03 9.37
C PRO A 195 7.87 1.05 8.78
N SER A 196 6.59 0.77 8.71
CA SER A 196 5.59 1.68 8.15
C SER A 196 4.56 2.11 9.18
N ILE A 197 4.08 3.35 9.05
CA ILE A 197 3.00 3.91 9.86
C ILE A 197 1.99 4.53 8.92
N MET A 198 0.71 4.21 9.12
CA MET A 198 -0.41 4.70 8.35
C MET A 198 -1.47 5.28 9.28
N ASP A 199 -2.06 6.44 8.93
CA ASP A 199 -3.19 7.00 9.66
C ASP A 199 -4.45 6.15 9.43
N ILE A 200 -5.28 5.94 10.46
CA ILE A 200 -6.51 5.14 10.33
C ILE A 200 -7.48 5.73 9.28
N SER A 201 -7.42 7.02 9.02
CA SER A 201 -8.24 7.66 7.98
C SER A 201 -7.98 7.11 6.57
N GLU A 202 -6.80 6.52 6.35
CA GLU A 202 -6.41 5.89 5.09
C GLU A 202 -7.05 4.50 4.89
N LEU A 203 -7.65 3.92 5.92
CA LEU A 203 -8.35 2.62 5.84
C LEU A 203 -9.64 2.66 5.01
N GLY A 204 -10.07 3.85 4.57
CA GLY A 204 -11.19 4.00 3.64
C GLY A 204 -12.54 3.62 4.25
N PHE A 205 -12.94 4.32 5.31
CA PHE A 205 -14.21 4.07 6.00
C PHE A 205 -15.45 4.34 5.14
N THR A 206 -16.41 3.43 5.24
CA THR A 206 -17.80 3.65 4.83
C THR A 206 -18.63 3.93 6.07
N THR A 207 -19.36 5.04 6.09
CA THR A 207 -20.25 5.42 7.19
C THR A 207 -21.69 5.09 6.82
N VAL A 208 -22.44 4.44 7.72
CA VAL A 208 -23.83 4.05 7.48
C VAL A 208 -24.68 4.38 8.70
N MET A 209 -25.73 5.19 8.50
CA MET A 209 -26.76 5.41 9.50
C MET A 209 -27.86 4.36 9.35
N MET A 210 -28.15 3.63 10.43
CA MET A 210 -29.12 2.53 10.43
C MET A 210 -30.56 3.00 10.63
N ASN A 211 -30.74 4.25 11.15
CA ASN A 211 -32.06 4.83 11.38
C ASN A 211 -32.86 4.93 10.08
N GLU A 212 -34.07 4.35 10.05
CA GLU A 212 -34.96 4.34 8.87
C GLU A 212 -35.46 5.74 8.51
N GLU A 213 -35.55 6.64 9.49
CA GLU A 213 -35.91 8.05 9.32
C GLU A 213 -34.89 8.87 8.55
N ILE A 214 -33.68 8.31 8.36
CA ILE A 214 -32.59 8.94 7.60
C ILE A 214 -32.60 8.35 6.19
N GLU A 215 -33.11 9.12 5.21
CA GLU A 215 -33.25 8.67 3.81
C GLU A 215 -31.87 8.31 3.19
N ASP A 216 -30.87 9.18 3.39
CA ASP A 216 -29.50 8.91 2.91
C ASP A 216 -28.68 8.21 4.01
N PRO A 217 -28.48 6.87 3.91
CA PRO A 217 -27.71 6.14 4.90
C PRO A 217 -26.24 6.57 4.98
N TYR A 218 -25.69 7.15 3.91
CA TYR A 218 -24.31 7.64 3.87
C TYR A 218 -24.18 9.10 4.29
N LYS A 219 -25.14 9.62 5.04
CA LYS A 219 -25.18 11.03 5.46
C LYS A 219 -23.81 11.52 5.94
N LYS A 220 -23.17 12.30 5.08
CA LYS A 220 -21.82 12.87 5.31
C LYS A 220 -21.86 14.32 5.79
N ASN A 221 -23.03 14.84 6.20
CA ASN A 221 -23.18 16.24 6.53
C ASN A 221 -22.40 16.57 7.81
N SER A 222 -21.69 17.69 7.77
CA SER A 222 -21.18 18.35 8.95
C SER A 222 -22.37 18.85 9.77
N GLY A 223 -22.52 18.38 10.98
CA GLY A 223 -23.58 18.81 11.88
C GLY A 223 -23.93 17.71 12.88
N ASP A 224 -24.79 18.07 13.80
CA ASP A 224 -25.27 17.15 14.83
C ASP A 224 -25.95 15.91 14.23
N GLY A 225 -25.70 14.77 14.81
CA GLY A 225 -26.25 13.50 14.36
C GLY A 225 -25.54 12.93 13.11
N SER A 226 -24.27 13.18 12.93
CA SER A 226 -23.50 12.72 11.77
C SER A 226 -22.19 12.05 12.14
N ILE A 227 -21.64 11.27 11.20
CA ILE A 227 -20.29 10.74 11.28
C ILE A 227 -19.44 11.50 10.27
N ILE A 228 -18.38 12.12 10.75
CA ILE A 228 -17.48 12.96 9.95
C ILE A 228 -16.14 12.24 9.82
N LEU A 229 -15.68 12.08 8.58
CA LEU A 229 -14.40 11.48 8.26
C LEU A 229 -13.37 12.55 7.89
N ASN A 230 -12.12 12.31 8.25
CA ASN A 230 -10.96 13.07 7.80
C ASN A 230 -11.06 14.58 8.09
N ASN A 231 -11.39 14.95 9.32
CA ASN A 231 -11.32 16.36 9.72
C ASN A 231 -9.87 16.70 10.14
N PRO A 232 -9.09 17.39 9.29
CA PRO A 232 -7.67 17.62 9.53
C PRO A 232 -7.36 18.49 10.75
N ASN A 233 -8.37 19.18 11.28
CA ASN A 233 -8.19 20.10 12.41
C ASN A 233 -8.54 19.49 13.76
N THR A 234 -9.16 18.29 13.77
CA THR A 234 -9.71 17.73 15.01
C THR A 234 -9.44 16.25 15.19
N ALA A 235 -9.94 15.40 14.30
CA ALA A 235 -9.82 13.95 14.44
C ALA A 235 -10.06 13.24 13.10
N ALA A 236 -9.51 12.02 12.97
CA ALA A 236 -9.72 11.16 11.81
C ALA A 236 -11.20 10.75 11.66
N LEU A 237 -11.89 10.44 12.78
CA LEU A 237 -13.31 10.17 12.84
C LEU A 237 -13.96 10.99 13.95
N ILE A 238 -15.14 11.54 13.65
CA ILE A 238 -15.98 12.25 14.63
C ILE A 238 -17.40 11.67 14.56
N PHE A 239 -17.90 11.19 15.68
CA PHE A 239 -19.30 10.87 15.88
C PHE A 239 -19.96 12.04 16.59
N GLN A 240 -20.70 12.85 15.85
CA GLN A 240 -21.23 14.13 16.33
C GLN A 240 -22.61 13.94 16.97
N GLY A 241 -22.66 13.88 18.30
CA GLY A 241 -23.91 13.76 19.05
C GLY A 241 -24.85 14.96 18.93
N VAL A 242 -26.10 14.79 19.35
CA VAL A 242 -27.12 15.83 19.41
C VAL A 242 -27.52 16.16 20.84
N GLY A 243 -28.12 17.32 21.05
CA GLY A 243 -28.72 17.68 22.33
C GLY A 243 -29.86 16.74 22.71
N GLY A 244 -30.09 16.55 24.02
CA GLY A 244 -31.18 15.73 24.51
C GLY A 244 -32.55 16.17 23.99
N GLY A 245 -33.35 15.22 23.50
CA GLY A 245 -34.67 15.50 22.92
C GLY A 245 -34.68 16.18 21.55
N ALA A 246 -33.52 16.41 20.94
CA ALA A 246 -33.44 17.02 19.61
C ALA A 246 -33.95 16.10 18.49
N LEU A 247 -33.87 14.80 18.70
CA LEU A 247 -34.41 13.78 17.79
C LEU A 247 -35.43 12.90 18.53
N PRO A 248 -36.47 12.38 17.86
CA PRO A 248 -37.43 11.45 18.46
C PRO A 248 -36.88 10.03 18.60
N TYR A 249 -35.64 9.75 18.18
CA TYR A 249 -34.98 8.45 18.18
C TYR A 249 -33.53 8.57 18.65
N CYS A 250 -32.95 7.45 19.09
CA CYS A 250 -31.50 7.36 19.27
C CYS A 250 -30.82 7.21 17.90
N LEU A 251 -29.68 7.85 17.75
CA LEU A 251 -28.86 7.63 16.58
C LEU A 251 -28.25 6.22 16.61
N ASP A 252 -28.19 5.59 15.47
CA ASP A 252 -27.52 4.30 15.25
C ASP A 252 -26.65 4.43 13.99
N GLY A 253 -25.36 4.51 14.19
CA GLY A 253 -24.40 4.79 13.12
C GLY A 253 -23.19 3.90 13.17
N TRP A 254 -22.74 3.50 12.01
CA TRP A 254 -21.55 2.67 11.81
C TRP A 254 -20.52 3.39 10.96
N ALA A 255 -19.24 3.24 11.31
CA ALA A 255 -18.12 3.53 10.44
C ALA A 255 -17.28 2.25 10.32
N ILE A 256 -17.22 1.67 9.13
CA ILE A 256 -16.55 0.39 8.89
C ILE A 256 -15.47 0.62 7.84
N SER A 257 -14.23 0.21 8.14
CA SER A 257 -13.11 0.31 7.22
C SER A 257 -13.27 -0.67 6.05
N LYS A 258 -12.55 -0.40 4.96
CA LYS A 258 -12.34 -1.45 3.97
C LYS A 258 -11.46 -2.55 4.58
N PRO A 259 -11.73 -3.83 4.27
CA PRO A 259 -10.82 -4.89 4.64
C PRO A 259 -9.47 -4.70 3.95
N ALA A 260 -8.39 -4.86 4.70
CA ALA A 260 -7.03 -4.68 4.22
C ALA A 260 -6.09 -5.76 4.77
N PRO A 261 -5.35 -6.47 3.93
CA PRO A 261 -4.29 -7.35 4.40
C PRO A 261 -3.10 -6.51 4.90
N LEU A 262 -2.61 -6.81 6.09
CA LEU A 262 -1.50 -6.11 6.75
C LEU A 262 -0.13 -6.66 6.33
N ASN A 263 -0.09 -7.77 5.61
CA ASN A 263 1.13 -8.38 5.07
C ASN A 263 1.46 -7.92 3.64
N ARG A 264 0.86 -6.84 3.18
CA ARG A 264 1.21 -6.23 1.90
C ARG A 264 2.47 -5.39 2.03
N VAL A 265 3.34 -5.53 1.06
CA VAL A 265 4.59 -4.77 0.96
C VAL A 265 4.68 -4.11 -0.41
N ALA A 266 5.40 -3.01 -0.49
CA ALA A 266 5.81 -2.49 -1.78
C ALA A 266 6.93 -3.37 -2.34
N ASN A 267 6.91 -3.63 -3.64
CA ASN A 267 8.02 -4.28 -4.31
C ASN A 267 9.28 -3.40 -4.26
N ASP A 268 10.43 -4.04 -4.18
CA ASP A 268 11.71 -3.34 -4.16
C ASP A 268 11.98 -2.63 -5.48
N LYS A 269 12.56 -1.44 -5.40
CA LYS A 269 12.73 -0.54 -6.54
C LYS A 269 14.14 -0.58 -7.07
N SER A 270 14.25 -0.48 -8.40
CA SER A 270 15.50 -0.28 -9.10
C SER A 270 15.71 1.18 -9.48
N VAL A 271 16.96 1.50 -9.83
CA VAL A 271 17.33 2.78 -10.43
C VAL A 271 17.77 2.54 -11.87
N VAL A 272 17.22 3.29 -12.82
CA VAL A 272 17.73 3.28 -14.20
C VAL A 272 19.01 4.10 -14.24
N ILE A 273 20.15 3.47 -14.49
CA ILE A 273 21.46 4.12 -14.53
C ILE A 273 21.97 4.35 -15.94
N LYS A 274 21.46 3.63 -16.94
CA LYS A 274 21.76 3.80 -18.37
C LYS A 274 20.51 3.62 -19.20
N ASN A 275 20.37 4.44 -20.24
CA ASN A 275 19.38 4.29 -21.31
C ASN A 275 20.06 4.48 -22.68
N LEU A 276 19.31 4.33 -23.77
CA LEU A 276 19.80 4.47 -25.15
C LEU A 276 20.53 5.79 -25.46
N GLN A 277 20.21 6.86 -24.73
CA GLN A 277 20.78 8.20 -24.98
C GLN A 277 22.11 8.43 -24.25
N ASN A 278 22.43 7.62 -23.24
CA ASN A 278 23.58 7.81 -22.38
C ASN A 278 24.60 6.69 -22.59
N TYR A 279 25.85 7.10 -22.90
CA TYR A 279 26.97 6.19 -22.84
C TYR A 279 27.49 6.13 -21.41
N MET A 280 27.71 4.92 -20.87
CA MET A 280 28.16 4.74 -19.49
C MET A 280 29.12 3.55 -19.39
N ASN A 281 30.35 3.81 -18.93
CA ASN A 281 31.36 2.79 -18.66
C ASN A 281 31.53 2.53 -17.16
N THR A 282 31.12 3.47 -16.33
CA THR A 282 31.29 3.39 -14.88
C THR A 282 30.06 3.92 -14.17
N TYR A 283 29.78 3.39 -13.00
CA TYR A 283 28.76 3.87 -12.08
C TYR A 283 29.32 3.84 -10.66
N GLU A 284 29.00 4.86 -9.87
CA GLU A 284 29.41 4.95 -8.46
C GLU A 284 28.18 5.02 -7.57
N TYR A 285 28.22 4.29 -6.45
CA TYR A 285 27.19 4.30 -5.44
C TYR A 285 27.81 4.31 -4.03
N VAL A 286 27.11 4.96 -3.07
CA VAL A 286 27.59 5.13 -1.69
C VAL A 286 26.61 4.47 -0.75
N TRP A 287 27.09 3.52 0.04
CA TRP A 287 26.33 2.90 1.13
C TRP A 287 26.60 3.64 2.44
N ASN A 288 25.53 3.94 3.19
CA ASN A 288 25.60 4.70 4.44
C ASN A 288 25.46 3.81 5.68
N LYS A 289 25.33 2.51 5.51
CA LYS A 289 25.27 1.54 6.60
C LYS A 289 26.24 0.38 6.34
N PRO A 290 26.86 -0.16 7.39
CA PRO A 290 27.69 -1.37 7.23
C PRO A 290 26.80 -2.57 6.92
N GLY A 291 27.31 -3.51 6.13
CA GLY A 291 26.59 -4.72 5.76
C GLY A 291 27.19 -5.41 4.55
N THR A 292 26.67 -6.61 4.25
CA THR A 292 26.95 -7.32 3.02
C THR A 292 25.78 -7.14 2.07
N TYR A 293 26.05 -6.60 0.89
CA TYR A 293 25.03 -6.26 -0.09
C TYR A 293 25.18 -7.11 -1.34
N GLU A 294 24.09 -7.71 -1.79
CA GLU A 294 23.98 -8.34 -3.10
C GLU A 294 23.52 -7.31 -4.13
N VAL A 295 24.47 -6.71 -4.81
CA VAL A 295 24.22 -5.68 -5.81
C VAL A 295 23.88 -6.34 -7.14
N VAL A 296 22.79 -5.92 -7.76
CA VAL A 296 22.34 -6.50 -9.03
C VAL A 296 22.19 -5.45 -10.11
N PHE A 297 22.76 -5.76 -11.27
CA PHE A 297 22.61 -5.00 -12.51
C PHE A 297 21.87 -5.85 -13.53
N VAL A 298 20.84 -5.28 -14.16
CA VAL A 298 20.14 -5.93 -15.29
C VAL A 298 20.36 -5.10 -16.53
N GLY A 299 21.16 -5.62 -17.43
CA GLY A 299 21.38 -5.08 -18.77
C GLY A 299 20.32 -5.60 -19.74
N THR A 300 19.73 -4.72 -20.56
CA THR A 300 18.69 -5.10 -21.54
C THR A 300 18.95 -4.48 -22.89
N ASN A 301 18.71 -5.26 -23.95
CA ASN A 301 18.51 -4.77 -25.32
C ASN A 301 17.07 -5.06 -25.74
N SER A 302 16.40 -4.12 -26.37
CA SER A 302 15.01 -4.30 -26.78
C SER A 302 14.68 -3.57 -28.07
N ASP A 303 13.78 -4.16 -28.84
CA ASP A 303 13.08 -3.51 -29.93
C ASP A 303 11.55 -3.58 -29.69
N TYR A 304 10.76 -3.29 -30.71
CA TYR A 304 9.30 -3.28 -30.60
C TYR A 304 8.66 -4.69 -30.57
N LEU A 305 9.42 -5.76 -30.83
CA LEU A 305 8.93 -7.14 -30.90
C LEU A 305 9.45 -8.01 -29.76
N SER A 306 10.67 -7.75 -29.28
CA SER A 306 11.36 -8.63 -28.33
C SER A 306 12.36 -7.88 -27.47
N ALA A 307 12.79 -8.54 -26.40
CA ALA A 307 13.84 -8.05 -25.52
C ALA A 307 14.75 -9.19 -25.09
N THR A 308 16.03 -8.90 -24.93
CA THR A 308 17.01 -9.76 -24.29
C THR A 308 17.50 -9.11 -23.01
N ALA A 309 17.80 -9.89 -21.98
CA ALA A 309 18.27 -9.38 -20.70
C ALA A 309 19.39 -10.25 -20.13
N GLN A 310 20.34 -9.63 -19.46
CA GLN A 310 21.39 -10.31 -18.70
C GLN A 310 21.46 -9.72 -17.29
N VAL A 311 21.47 -10.60 -16.29
CA VAL A 311 21.58 -10.23 -14.88
C VAL A 311 23.01 -10.46 -14.42
N LYS A 312 23.60 -9.48 -13.76
CA LYS A 312 24.92 -9.56 -13.12
C LYS A 312 24.81 -9.24 -11.65
N THR A 313 25.33 -10.10 -10.81
CA THR A 313 25.35 -9.94 -9.36
C THR A 313 26.77 -9.74 -8.87
N VAL A 314 26.97 -8.78 -7.98
CA VAL A 314 28.22 -8.48 -7.32
C VAL A 314 27.98 -8.38 -5.82
N THR A 315 28.66 -9.20 -5.02
CA THR A 315 28.60 -9.10 -3.56
C THR A 315 29.65 -8.14 -3.06
N ILE A 316 29.26 -7.17 -2.23
CA ILE A 316 30.16 -6.21 -1.60
C ILE A 316 30.00 -6.22 -0.08
N ASN A 317 31.08 -5.92 0.64
CA ASN A 317 31.09 -5.71 2.08
C ASN A 317 31.35 -4.26 2.38
N ILE A 318 30.48 -3.64 3.13
CA ILE A 318 30.65 -2.27 3.64
C ILE A 318 30.91 -2.38 5.14
N ILE A 319 32.03 -1.83 5.58
CA ILE A 319 32.46 -1.84 6.98
C ILE A 319 32.60 -0.43 7.52
N ASP A 320 32.49 -0.27 8.84
CA ASP A 320 32.72 1.01 9.51
C ASP A 320 34.19 1.43 9.40
N LYS A 321 34.43 2.75 9.30
CA LYS A 321 35.79 3.30 9.53
C LYS A 321 36.09 3.22 11.02
N PHE A 322 37.26 2.66 11.34
CA PHE A 322 37.77 2.63 12.72
C PHE A 322 38.14 4.03 13.21
#